data_6fc6e1271055a0d16b4f993ca4756a7c
#
_entry.id   6fc6e1271055a0d16b4f993ca4756a7c
#
_cell.length_a   1.000
_cell.length_b   1.000
_cell.length_c   1.000
_cell.angle_alpha   90.00
_cell.angle_beta   90.00
_cell.angle_gamma   90.00
#
_symmetry.space_group_name_H-M   'P 1'
#
loop_
_entity.id
_entity.type
_entity.pdbx_description
1 polymer ?
#
loop_
_entity_poly.entity_id
_entity_poly.type
_entity_poly.pdbx_seq_one_letter_code
_entity_poly.pdbx_strand_id
1 'polypeptide(L)'
;VTEAPLLVAKGVGKRFGGLQAVQDVGLEAHAGRIVSVIGPNGAGKTTFFNCLSGIYRPESGSVRLCGRELVGLKPHEVNQAGLARSFQNIRLFPEMTALQNVLVGRFAHTSAPLWKILLRTPAYQAQERAALERARELLDFVHLGSSANAWARSLPYGLQRRLEVARALATDPKVLLLDEPGAGMNPQEILEMIDLVRRIAATGVAVVVIEHHMKLVMEISDRILVLDHGEPIAEGAPSEVRNDPRVLEAYLGKDAA
;
A
#
# COMPACT_ATOMS: atom_id res chain seq x y z
N VAL A 1 12.99 -7.25 21.90
CA VAL A 1 12.10 -6.11 22.18
C VAL A 1 11.20 -5.96 20.98
N THR A 2 9.93 -6.35 21.10
CA THR A 2 8.92 -6.14 20.05
C THR A 2 8.64 -4.65 19.97
N GLU A 3 9.10 -4.00 18.90
CA GLU A 3 8.75 -2.60 18.64
C GLU A 3 7.24 -2.44 18.53
N ALA A 4 6.70 -1.34 19.05
CA ALA A 4 5.28 -1.05 18.98
C ALA A 4 4.81 -0.98 17.51
N PRO A 5 3.63 -1.53 17.18
CA PRO A 5 3.12 -1.50 15.83
C PRO A 5 2.87 -0.07 15.34
N LEU A 6 3.22 0.19 14.07
CA LEU A 6 2.94 1.49 13.42
C LEU A 6 1.46 1.62 13.07
N LEU A 7 0.85 0.55 12.51
CA LEU A 7 -0.57 0.51 12.19
C LEU A 7 -1.25 -0.56 13.04
N VAL A 8 -2.37 -0.19 13.66
CA VAL A 8 -3.22 -1.10 14.44
C VAL A 8 -4.66 -0.92 14.00
N ALA A 9 -5.23 -1.94 13.40
CA ALA A 9 -6.66 -2.06 13.15
C ALA A 9 -7.25 -3.07 14.14
N LYS A 10 -8.37 -2.74 14.77
CA LYS A 10 -9.05 -3.63 15.75
C LYS A 10 -10.55 -3.61 15.53
N GLY A 11 -11.13 -4.79 15.33
CA GLY A 11 -12.57 -4.98 15.25
C GLY A 11 -13.23 -4.24 14.09
N VAL A 12 -12.49 -4.04 12.98
CA VAL A 12 -12.98 -3.28 11.83
C VAL A 12 -14.16 -4.01 11.20
N GLY A 13 -15.30 -3.32 11.12
CA GLY A 13 -16.50 -3.82 10.47
C GLY A 13 -17.06 -2.84 9.45
N LYS A 14 -17.56 -3.38 8.31
CA LYS A 14 -18.19 -2.60 7.25
C LYS A 14 -19.33 -3.37 6.62
N ARG A 15 -20.49 -2.71 6.51
CA ARG A 15 -21.70 -3.24 5.87
C ARG A 15 -22.09 -2.36 4.67
N PHE A 16 -22.67 -2.98 3.67
CA PHE A 16 -23.31 -2.31 2.54
C PHE A 16 -24.76 -2.84 2.41
N GLY A 17 -25.72 -2.04 2.85
CA GLY A 17 -27.12 -2.52 2.96
C GLY A 17 -27.23 -3.75 3.84
N GLY A 18 -27.68 -4.86 3.28
CA GLY A 18 -27.78 -6.15 4.00
C GLY A 18 -26.51 -6.99 4.00
N LEU A 19 -25.47 -6.62 3.21
CA LEU A 19 -24.25 -7.40 3.07
C LEU A 19 -23.20 -6.94 4.10
N GLN A 20 -22.76 -7.84 4.98
CA GLN A 20 -21.59 -7.65 5.85
C GLN A 20 -20.33 -7.94 5.02
N ALA A 21 -19.62 -6.90 4.60
CA ALA A 21 -18.45 -7.04 3.73
C ALA A 21 -17.14 -7.22 4.50
N VAL A 22 -17.07 -6.74 5.73
CA VAL A 22 -15.95 -6.91 6.68
C VAL A 22 -16.54 -6.99 8.08
N GLN A 23 -16.13 -7.99 8.87
CA GLN A 23 -16.62 -8.24 10.22
C GLN A 23 -15.46 -8.56 11.16
N ASP A 24 -15.32 -7.76 12.20
CA ASP A 24 -14.36 -7.94 13.31
C ASP A 24 -12.91 -8.19 12.86
N VAL A 25 -12.46 -7.53 11.76
CA VAL A 25 -11.12 -7.72 11.23
C VAL A 25 -10.11 -6.88 11.99
N GLY A 26 -9.03 -7.53 12.45
CA GLY A 26 -7.86 -6.91 13.07
C GLY A 26 -6.61 -7.06 12.19
N LEU A 27 -5.65 -6.15 12.34
CA LEU A 27 -4.33 -6.22 11.70
C LEU A 27 -3.35 -5.34 12.45
N GLU A 28 -2.14 -5.84 12.66
CA GLU A 28 -1.00 -5.05 13.16
C GLU A 28 0.14 -5.04 12.14
N ALA A 29 0.68 -3.85 11.85
CA ALA A 29 1.85 -3.71 10.98
C ALA A 29 2.98 -2.98 11.71
N HIS A 30 4.18 -3.58 11.70
CA HIS A 30 5.37 -3.10 12.38
C HIS A 30 6.37 -2.50 11.40
N ALA A 31 7.24 -1.60 11.87
CA ALA A 31 8.30 -1.02 11.08
C ALA A 31 9.17 -2.11 10.43
N GLY A 32 9.45 -1.98 9.14
CA GLY A 32 10.30 -2.91 8.41
C GLY A 32 9.72 -4.30 8.20
N ARG A 33 8.42 -4.51 8.48
CA ARG A 33 7.74 -5.79 8.31
C ARG A 33 6.69 -5.74 7.21
N ILE A 34 6.45 -6.92 6.63
CA ILE A 34 5.50 -7.11 5.55
C ILE A 34 4.37 -8.02 6.04
N VAL A 35 3.14 -7.50 6.00
CA VAL A 35 1.93 -8.25 6.31
C VAL A 35 1.11 -8.41 5.04
N SER A 36 0.80 -9.64 4.65
CA SER A 36 -0.09 -9.89 3.52
C SER A 36 -1.51 -10.19 3.97
N VAL A 37 -2.49 -9.66 3.23
CA VAL A 37 -3.91 -9.97 3.39
C VAL A 37 -4.35 -10.76 2.17
N ILE A 38 -4.71 -12.01 2.38
CA ILE A 38 -5.13 -12.93 1.31
C ILE A 38 -6.55 -13.45 1.54
N GLY A 39 -7.08 -14.17 0.57
CA GLY A 39 -8.41 -14.79 0.63
C GLY A 39 -9.05 -14.85 -0.76
N PRO A 40 -10.13 -15.62 -0.93
CA PRO A 40 -10.83 -15.75 -2.20
C PRO A 40 -11.41 -14.41 -2.69
N ASN A 41 -11.90 -14.41 -3.93
CA ASN A 41 -12.60 -13.24 -4.48
C ASN A 41 -13.88 -12.98 -3.68
N GLY A 42 -14.12 -11.72 -3.33
CA GLY A 42 -15.26 -11.37 -2.49
C GLY A 42 -15.04 -11.50 -0.97
N ALA A 43 -13.87 -11.98 -0.52
CA ALA A 43 -13.54 -12.13 0.91
C ALA A 43 -13.46 -10.82 1.73
N GLY A 44 -13.66 -9.64 1.11
CA GLY A 44 -13.65 -8.36 1.82
C GLY A 44 -12.32 -7.61 1.86
N LYS A 45 -11.24 -8.15 1.26
CA LYS A 45 -9.88 -7.57 1.28
C LYS A 45 -9.83 -6.09 0.86
N THR A 46 -10.33 -5.78 -0.32
CA THR A 46 -10.37 -4.40 -0.84
C THR A 46 -11.24 -3.48 0.01
N THR A 47 -12.34 -3.99 0.56
CA THR A 47 -13.20 -3.24 1.50
C THR A 47 -12.44 -2.91 2.78
N PHE A 48 -11.69 -3.87 3.32
CA PHE A 48 -10.84 -3.64 4.49
C PHE A 48 -9.78 -2.58 4.21
N PHE A 49 -9.05 -2.65 3.07
CA PHE A 49 -8.09 -1.60 2.67
C PHE A 49 -8.75 -0.23 2.49
N ASN A 50 -9.98 -0.20 1.95
CA ASN A 50 -10.73 1.04 1.84
C ASN A 50 -11.05 1.64 3.22
N CYS A 51 -11.29 0.81 4.22
CA CYS A 51 -11.47 1.25 5.61
C CYS A 51 -10.15 1.79 6.20
N LEU A 52 -9.02 1.10 6.00
CA LEU A 52 -7.71 1.55 6.48
C LEU A 52 -7.28 2.89 5.88
N SER A 53 -7.60 3.12 4.59
CA SER A 53 -7.20 4.32 3.84
C SER A 53 -8.19 5.48 3.90
N GLY A 54 -9.29 5.37 4.68
CA GLY A 54 -10.28 6.42 4.85
C GLY A 54 -11.22 6.61 3.65
N ILE A 55 -11.18 5.72 2.64
CA ILE A 55 -12.13 5.73 1.51
C ILE A 55 -13.52 5.32 1.99
N TYR A 56 -13.58 4.29 2.86
CA TYR A 56 -14.81 3.92 3.55
C TYR A 56 -14.65 4.19 5.05
N ARG A 57 -15.67 4.77 5.65
CA ARG A 57 -15.75 4.84 7.10
C ARG A 57 -16.25 3.49 7.62
N PRO A 58 -15.49 2.80 8.47
CA PRO A 58 -15.97 1.59 9.14
C PRO A 58 -17.13 1.94 10.09
N GLU A 59 -18.02 0.98 10.32
CA GLU A 59 -19.15 1.12 11.23
C GLU A 59 -18.79 0.70 12.65
N SER A 60 -17.79 -0.17 12.77
CA SER A 60 -17.24 -0.60 14.06
C SER A 60 -15.73 -0.70 14.01
N GLY A 61 -15.10 -0.75 15.16
CA GLY A 61 -13.67 -0.89 15.32
C GLY A 61 -12.91 0.44 15.29
N SER A 62 -11.59 0.33 15.29
CA SER A 62 -10.66 1.46 15.27
C SER A 62 -9.49 1.17 14.33
N VAL A 63 -8.94 2.23 13.74
CA VAL A 63 -7.71 2.17 12.90
C VAL A 63 -6.76 3.24 13.39
N ARG A 64 -5.63 2.85 13.95
CA ARG A 64 -4.66 3.79 14.52
C ARG A 64 -3.32 3.69 13.82
N LEU A 65 -2.75 4.84 13.47
CA LEU A 65 -1.40 4.98 12.94
C LEU A 65 -0.52 5.73 13.94
N CYS A 66 0.52 5.10 14.45
CA CYS A 66 1.39 5.66 15.51
C CYS A 66 0.55 6.22 16.69
N GLY A 67 -0.48 5.51 17.12
CA GLY A 67 -1.39 5.92 18.20
C GLY A 67 -2.49 6.91 17.81
N ARG A 68 -2.41 7.56 16.65
CA ARG A 68 -3.44 8.50 16.14
C ARG A 68 -4.57 7.73 15.48
N GLU A 69 -5.82 8.03 15.87
CA GLU A 69 -7.02 7.47 15.24
C GLU A 69 -7.21 8.02 13.82
N LEU A 70 -7.48 7.13 12.86
CA LEU A 70 -7.71 7.45 11.46
C LEU A 70 -9.19 7.39 11.06
N VAL A 71 -10.03 6.70 11.84
CA VAL A 71 -11.47 6.57 11.52
C VAL A 71 -12.13 7.93 11.47
N GLY A 72 -12.79 8.22 10.34
CA GLY A 72 -13.46 9.49 10.09
C GLY A 72 -12.59 10.55 9.40
N LEU A 73 -11.28 10.32 9.26
CA LEU A 73 -10.42 11.17 8.45
C LEU A 73 -10.67 10.92 6.96
N LYS A 74 -10.50 11.97 6.15
CA LYS A 74 -10.54 11.87 4.69
C LYS A 74 -9.24 11.21 4.15
N PRO A 75 -9.26 10.60 2.94
CA PRO A 75 -8.08 9.93 2.39
C PRO A 75 -6.79 10.77 2.36
N HIS A 76 -6.89 12.06 2.05
CA HIS A 76 -5.72 12.95 2.05
C HIS A 76 -5.18 13.22 3.47
N GLU A 77 -6.04 13.27 4.50
CA GLU A 77 -5.64 13.42 5.90
C GLU A 77 -4.99 12.13 6.42
N VAL A 78 -5.49 10.97 5.99
CA VAL A 78 -4.87 9.66 6.26
C VAL A 78 -3.48 9.59 5.62
N ASN A 79 -3.34 10.06 4.36
CA ASN A 79 -2.05 10.13 3.69
C ASN A 79 -1.08 11.07 4.43
N GLN A 80 -1.53 12.26 4.82
CA GLN A 80 -0.72 13.21 5.61
C GLN A 80 -0.33 12.66 6.99
N ALA A 81 -1.12 11.77 7.58
CA ALA A 81 -0.76 11.08 8.80
C ALA A 81 0.38 10.05 8.61
N GLY A 82 0.66 9.66 7.35
CA GLY A 82 1.76 8.76 7.01
C GLY A 82 1.32 7.39 6.49
N LEU A 83 0.08 7.22 6.03
CA LEU A 83 -0.39 6.00 5.37
C LEU A 83 -0.59 6.26 3.88
N ALA A 84 0.25 5.69 3.04
CA ALA A 84 0.11 5.73 1.58
C ALA A 84 -0.52 4.45 1.04
N ARG A 85 -1.12 4.55 -0.15
CA ARG A 85 -1.72 3.39 -0.84
C ARG A 85 -1.47 3.45 -2.34
N SER A 86 -1.13 2.30 -2.95
CA SER A 86 -1.31 2.04 -4.37
C SER A 86 -2.73 1.54 -4.63
N PHE A 87 -3.16 1.55 -5.90
CA PHE A 87 -4.49 1.08 -6.28
C PHE A 87 -4.38 -0.10 -7.24
N GLN A 88 -5.37 -0.99 -7.23
CA GLN A 88 -5.45 -2.14 -8.13
C GLN A 88 -5.36 -1.69 -9.61
N ASN A 89 -6.11 -0.67 -10.00
CA ASN A 89 -5.96 -0.04 -11.30
C ASN A 89 -4.93 1.08 -11.23
N ILE A 90 -3.97 1.09 -12.13
CA ILE A 90 -2.93 2.11 -12.20
C ILE A 90 -3.56 3.50 -12.34
N ARG A 91 -3.26 4.38 -11.38
CA ARG A 91 -3.78 5.76 -11.35
C ARG A 91 -2.68 6.79 -11.57
N LEU A 92 -1.88 6.60 -12.62
CA LEU A 92 -0.89 7.57 -13.03
C LEU A 92 -1.54 8.72 -13.81
N PHE A 93 -0.85 9.86 -13.85
CA PHE A 93 -1.16 10.94 -14.77
C PHE A 93 -0.50 10.63 -16.12
N PRO A 94 -1.23 10.17 -17.14
CA PRO A 94 -0.66 9.61 -18.36
C PRO A 94 0.09 10.64 -19.18
N GLU A 95 -0.34 11.91 -19.14
CA GLU A 95 0.25 13.05 -19.84
C GLU A 95 1.33 13.78 -19.03
N MET A 96 1.81 13.16 -17.95
CA MET A 96 2.96 13.62 -17.18
C MET A 96 4.12 12.65 -17.34
N THR A 97 5.35 13.16 -17.21
CA THR A 97 6.55 12.31 -17.17
C THR A 97 6.59 11.47 -15.89
N ALA A 98 7.45 10.44 -15.85
CA ALA A 98 7.68 9.67 -14.65
C ALA A 98 8.09 10.57 -13.48
N LEU A 99 9.01 11.49 -13.70
CA LEU A 99 9.46 12.44 -12.69
C LEU A 99 8.32 13.34 -12.18
N GLN A 100 7.48 13.85 -13.10
CA GLN A 100 6.34 14.68 -12.71
C GLN A 100 5.32 13.89 -11.89
N ASN A 101 5.06 12.62 -12.22
CA ASN A 101 4.18 11.76 -11.42
C ASN A 101 4.68 11.58 -9.99
N VAL A 102 5.99 11.37 -9.79
CA VAL A 102 6.58 11.25 -8.43
C VAL A 102 6.51 12.59 -7.70
N LEU A 103 6.77 13.71 -8.38
CA LEU A 103 6.67 15.05 -7.80
C LEU A 103 5.25 15.36 -7.29
N VAL A 104 4.19 14.86 -7.95
CA VAL A 104 2.82 15.00 -7.43
C VAL A 104 2.68 14.41 -6.02
N GLY A 105 3.34 13.26 -5.74
CA GLY A 105 3.36 12.69 -4.39
C GLY A 105 4.01 13.62 -3.36
N ARG A 106 5.00 14.43 -3.75
CA ARG A 106 5.66 15.40 -2.86
C ARG A 106 4.78 16.58 -2.44
N PHE A 107 3.71 16.88 -3.19
CA PHE A 107 2.80 17.97 -2.80
C PHE A 107 2.13 17.78 -1.44
N ALA A 108 2.03 16.54 -0.93
CA ALA A 108 1.55 16.27 0.42
C ALA A 108 2.41 16.99 1.50
N HIS A 109 3.69 17.27 1.20
CA HIS A 109 4.66 17.89 2.11
C HIS A 109 5.03 19.33 1.72
N THR A 110 4.51 19.85 0.60
CA THR A 110 4.80 21.20 0.13
C THR A 110 3.63 22.13 0.43
N SER A 111 3.75 22.92 1.49
CA SER A 111 2.82 24.01 1.78
C SER A 111 3.54 25.34 1.61
N ALA A 112 3.48 25.89 0.41
CA ALA A 112 3.98 27.26 0.20
C ALA A 112 2.81 28.20 -0.07
N PRO A 113 2.66 29.31 0.66
CA PRO A 113 1.67 30.32 0.34
C PRO A 113 1.96 30.93 -1.05
N LEU A 114 0.90 31.28 -1.79
CA LEU A 114 0.99 31.74 -3.18
C LEU A 114 2.03 32.84 -3.43
N TRP A 115 2.18 33.76 -2.48
CA TRP A 115 3.16 34.86 -2.61
C TRP A 115 4.61 34.37 -2.64
N LYS A 116 4.95 33.28 -1.89
CA LYS A 116 6.30 32.68 -1.93
C LYS A 116 6.58 32.01 -3.28
N ILE A 117 5.56 31.45 -3.90
CA ILE A 117 5.63 30.85 -5.23
C ILE A 117 5.84 31.94 -6.28
N LEU A 118 5.03 33.00 -6.24
CA LEU A 118 5.08 34.12 -7.20
C LEU A 118 6.43 34.86 -7.12
N LEU A 119 6.93 35.12 -5.91
CA LEU A 119 8.20 35.83 -5.71
C LEU A 119 9.41 34.91 -5.81
N ARG A 120 9.24 33.59 -6.06
CA ARG A 120 10.32 32.62 -6.16
C ARG A 120 11.35 32.75 -5.05
N THR A 121 10.88 32.87 -3.81
CA THR A 121 11.77 33.10 -2.66
C THR A 121 12.86 32.02 -2.56
N PRO A 122 14.08 32.35 -2.03
CA PRO A 122 15.15 31.37 -1.88
C PRO A 122 14.71 30.10 -1.11
N ALA A 123 13.85 30.25 -0.10
CA ALA A 123 13.28 29.14 0.66
C ALA A 123 12.39 28.25 -0.20
N TYR A 124 11.55 28.83 -1.07
CA TYR A 124 10.73 28.08 -2.01
C TYR A 124 11.59 27.33 -3.03
N GLN A 125 12.60 27.99 -3.61
CA GLN A 125 13.52 27.35 -4.55
C GLN A 125 14.34 26.19 -3.92
N ALA A 126 14.72 26.33 -2.65
CA ALA A 126 15.38 25.24 -1.91
C ALA A 126 14.42 24.05 -1.72
N GLN A 127 13.16 24.32 -1.38
CA GLN A 127 12.14 23.28 -1.24
C GLN A 127 11.84 22.57 -2.58
N GLU A 128 11.76 23.31 -3.68
CA GLU A 128 11.59 22.71 -5.03
C GLU A 128 12.78 21.81 -5.40
N ARG A 129 14.01 22.26 -5.16
CA ARG A 129 15.22 21.47 -5.41
C ARG A 129 15.23 20.19 -4.59
N ALA A 130 14.97 20.28 -3.29
CA ALA A 130 14.90 19.10 -2.42
C ALA A 130 13.79 18.11 -2.87
N ALA A 131 12.63 18.61 -3.29
CA ALA A 131 11.57 17.77 -3.83
C ALA A 131 11.99 17.07 -5.14
N LEU A 132 12.72 17.79 -6.02
CA LEU A 132 13.21 17.25 -7.28
C LEU A 132 14.29 16.18 -7.05
N GLU A 133 15.25 16.45 -6.15
CA GLU A 133 16.29 15.48 -5.76
C GLU A 133 15.65 14.21 -5.19
N ARG A 134 14.72 14.37 -4.23
CA ARG A 134 14.01 13.23 -3.64
C ARG A 134 13.20 12.44 -4.68
N ALA A 135 12.57 13.10 -5.63
CA ALA A 135 11.85 12.42 -6.71
C ALA A 135 12.77 11.60 -7.61
N ARG A 136 13.98 12.10 -7.91
CA ARG A 136 15.01 11.35 -8.67
C ARG A 136 15.52 10.14 -7.90
N GLU A 137 15.86 10.31 -6.62
CA GLU A 137 16.26 9.20 -5.73
C GLU A 137 15.20 8.08 -5.73
N LEU A 138 13.91 8.44 -5.65
CA LEU A 138 12.82 7.46 -5.66
C LEU A 138 12.69 6.78 -7.02
N LEU A 139 12.89 7.49 -8.14
CA LEU A 139 12.93 6.87 -9.45
C LEU A 139 14.11 5.89 -9.59
N ASP A 140 15.28 6.25 -9.08
CA ASP A 140 16.44 5.34 -9.06
C ASP A 140 16.18 4.14 -8.16
N PHE A 141 15.55 4.35 -7.00
CA PHE A 141 15.14 3.30 -6.06
C PHE A 141 14.21 2.27 -6.70
N VAL A 142 13.29 2.68 -7.58
CA VAL A 142 12.39 1.76 -8.30
C VAL A 142 12.92 1.36 -9.69
N HIS A 143 14.20 1.65 -10.00
CA HIS A 143 14.86 1.38 -11.29
C HIS A 143 14.19 2.06 -12.50
N LEU A 144 13.75 3.31 -12.32
CA LEU A 144 13.15 4.15 -13.36
C LEU A 144 13.98 5.42 -13.65
N GLY A 145 15.20 5.56 -13.12
CA GLY A 145 16.02 6.74 -13.28
C GLY A 145 16.27 7.12 -14.74
N SER A 146 16.60 6.13 -15.61
CA SER A 146 16.79 6.34 -17.05
C SER A 146 15.51 6.76 -17.79
N SER A 147 14.34 6.50 -17.21
CA SER A 147 13.02 6.80 -17.78
C SER A 147 12.36 8.03 -17.13
N ALA A 148 13.10 8.83 -16.35
CA ALA A 148 12.56 9.97 -15.62
C ALA A 148 11.76 10.95 -16.49
N ASN A 149 12.20 11.17 -17.74
CA ASN A 149 11.58 12.08 -18.70
C ASN A 149 10.58 11.39 -19.65
N ALA A 150 10.41 10.06 -19.56
CA ALA A 150 9.42 9.33 -20.35
C ALA A 150 8.00 9.65 -19.88
N TRP A 151 7.06 9.75 -20.80
CA TRP A 151 5.64 9.89 -20.50
C TRP A 151 5.14 8.63 -19.77
N ALA A 152 4.35 8.78 -18.70
CA ALA A 152 3.87 7.65 -17.93
C ALA A 152 3.10 6.65 -18.81
N ARG A 153 2.29 7.12 -19.77
CA ARG A 153 1.55 6.28 -20.71
C ARG A 153 2.45 5.46 -21.65
N SER A 154 3.68 5.88 -21.92
CA SER A 154 4.61 5.19 -22.82
C SER A 154 5.42 4.10 -22.12
N LEU A 155 5.36 4.02 -20.80
CA LEU A 155 6.06 2.99 -20.05
C LEU A 155 5.36 1.63 -20.19
N PRO A 156 6.11 0.52 -20.28
CA PRO A 156 5.57 -0.82 -20.09
C PRO A 156 4.80 -0.97 -18.78
N TYR A 157 3.83 -1.87 -18.74
CA TYR A 157 2.93 -2.04 -17.60
C TYR A 157 3.67 -2.24 -16.26
N GLY A 158 4.68 -3.11 -16.20
CA GLY A 158 5.48 -3.34 -14.99
C GLY A 158 6.21 -2.09 -14.51
N LEU A 159 6.70 -1.23 -15.43
CA LEU A 159 7.32 0.05 -15.07
C LEU A 159 6.28 1.08 -14.61
N GLN A 160 5.06 1.07 -15.15
CA GLN A 160 3.96 1.90 -14.64
C GLN A 160 3.61 1.54 -13.20
N ARG A 161 3.56 0.24 -12.86
CA ARG A 161 3.35 -0.23 -11.47
C ARG A 161 4.45 0.27 -10.53
N ARG A 162 5.72 0.17 -10.93
CA ARG A 162 6.84 0.70 -10.13
C ARG A 162 6.76 2.21 -9.96
N LEU A 163 6.34 2.94 -11.01
CA LEU A 163 6.13 4.39 -10.93
C LEU A 163 5.00 4.75 -9.94
N GLU A 164 3.92 3.96 -9.89
CA GLU A 164 2.86 4.15 -8.90
C GLU A 164 3.38 3.97 -7.47
N VAL A 165 4.20 2.94 -7.25
CA VAL A 165 4.89 2.72 -5.96
C VAL A 165 5.81 3.88 -5.62
N ALA A 166 6.62 4.37 -6.56
CA ALA A 166 7.49 5.53 -6.36
C ALA A 166 6.70 6.79 -5.97
N ARG A 167 5.56 7.03 -6.62
CA ARG A 167 4.68 8.14 -6.27
C ARG A 167 4.08 8.00 -4.87
N ALA A 168 3.72 6.78 -4.46
CA ALA A 168 3.24 6.53 -3.10
C ALA A 168 4.36 6.76 -2.07
N LEU A 169 5.59 6.27 -2.33
CA LEU A 169 6.76 6.51 -1.49
C LEU A 169 7.14 7.99 -1.39
N ALA A 170 6.83 8.78 -2.42
CA ALA A 170 7.10 10.23 -2.40
C ALA A 170 6.32 10.99 -1.33
N THR A 171 5.30 10.40 -0.74
CA THR A 171 4.60 10.94 0.43
C THR A 171 5.31 10.65 1.76
N ASP A 172 6.54 10.08 1.74
CA ASP A 172 7.32 9.64 2.90
C ASP A 172 6.46 8.86 3.93
N PRO A 173 5.80 7.76 3.52
CA PRO A 173 4.87 7.05 4.37
C PRO A 173 5.57 6.24 5.45
N LYS A 174 4.92 6.10 6.62
CA LYS A 174 5.27 5.13 7.66
C LYS A 174 4.72 3.75 7.36
N VAL A 175 3.56 3.72 6.70
CA VAL A 175 2.86 2.49 6.25
C VAL A 175 2.49 2.63 4.79
N LEU A 176 2.82 1.62 3.99
CA LEU A 176 2.47 1.53 2.58
C LEU A 176 1.49 0.36 2.37
N LEU A 177 0.30 0.66 1.85
CA LEU A 177 -0.68 -0.34 1.42
C LEU A 177 -0.49 -0.60 -0.08
N LEU A 178 -0.23 -1.84 -0.46
CA LEU A 178 -0.10 -2.29 -1.84
C LEU A 178 -1.28 -3.19 -2.23
N ASP A 179 -2.04 -2.78 -3.23
CA ASP A 179 -3.23 -3.49 -3.69
C ASP A 179 -2.93 -4.22 -5.00
N GLU A 180 -2.72 -5.54 -4.90
CA GLU A 180 -2.34 -6.46 -5.98
C GLU A 180 -1.17 -5.94 -6.84
N PRO A 181 0.00 -5.67 -6.22
CA PRO A 181 1.13 -5.09 -6.95
C PRO A 181 1.66 -5.98 -8.07
N GLY A 182 1.48 -7.31 -8.00
CA GLY A 182 1.89 -8.29 -9.01
C GLY A 182 0.87 -8.57 -10.11
N ALA A 183 -0.33 -7.95 -10.05
CA ALA A 183 -1.38 -8.23 -11.03
C ALA A 183 -0.95 -7.87 -12.46
N GLY A 184 -1.14 -8.80 -13.41
CA GLY A 184 -0.79 -8.61 -14.83
C GLY A 184 0.70 -8.61 -15.16
N MET A 185 1.57 -8.93 -14.20
CA MET A 185 3.02 -9.04 -14.38
C MET A 185 3.42 -10.43 -14.87
N ASN A 186 4.48 -10.48 -15.67
CA ASN A 186 5.14 -11.73 -16.03
C ASN A 186 5.99 -12.26 -14.84
N PRO A 187 6.45 -13.53 -14.87
CA PRO A 187 7.21 -14.11 -13.75
C PRO A 187 8.48 -13.34 -13.36
N GLN A 188 9.18 -12.73 -14.32
CA GLN A 188 10.37 -11.93 -14.05
C GLN A 188 10.01 -10.61 -13.35
N GLU A 189 8.98 -9.92 -13.83
CA GLU A 189 8.48 -8.69 -13.20
C GLU A 189 7.98 -8.93 -11.77
N ILE A 190 7.39 -10.11 -11.49
CA ILE A 190 6.99 -10.52 -10.13
C ILE A 190 8.23 -10.64 -9.23
N LEU A 191 9.32 -11.26 -9.68
CA LEU A 191 10.57 -11.34 -8.89
C LEU A 191 11.14 -9.96 -8.58
N GLU A 192 11.10 -9.06 -9.55
CA GLU A 192 11.55 -7.68 -9.37
C GLU A 192 10.63 -6.88 -8.42
N MET A 193 9.32 -7.17 -8.42
CA MET A 193 8.38 -6.59 -7.46
C MET A 193 8.62 -7.14 -6.05
N ILE A 194 8.91 -8.42 -5.89
CA ILE A 194 9.31 -9.06 -4.62
C ILE A 194 10.53 -8.32 -4.03
N ASP A 195 11.59 -8.14 -4.85
CA ASP A 195 12.79 -7.42 -4.43
C ASP A 195 12.46 -5.98 -4.02
N LEU A 196 11.66 -5.28 -4.82
CA LEU A 196 11.26 -3.90 -4.52
C LEU A 196 10.51 -3.81 -3.18
N VAL A 197 9.53 -4.69 -2.92
CA VAL A 197 8.76 -4.69 -1.68
C VAL A 197 9.66 -4.96 -0.46
N ARG A 198 10.61 -5.91 -0.58
CA ARG A 198 11.61 -6.18 0.47
C ARG A 198 12.50 -4.98 0.74
N ARG A 199 12.98 -4.31 -0.31
CA ARG A 199 13.79 -3.09 -0.17
C ARG A 199 13.00 -1.95 0.48
N ILE A 200 11.73 -1.79 0.15
CA ILE A 200 10.86 -0.81 0.82
C ILE A 200 10.77 -1.11 2.31
N ALA A 201 10.47 -2.35 2.68
CA ALA A 201 10.41 -2.74 4.09
C ALA A 201 11.76 -2.50 4.80
N ALA A 202 12.88 -2.81 4.16
CA ALA A 202 14.22 -2.59 4.71
C ALA A 202 14.53 -1.11 5.02
N THR A 203 13.79 -0.14 4.44
CA THR A 203 13.89 1.28 4.82
C THR A 203 13.17 1.63 6.14
N GLY A 204 12.51 0.66 6.78
CA GLY A 204 11.72 0.87 8.00
C GLY A 204 10.23 1.13 7.75
N VAL A 205 9.79 1.20 6.50
CA VAL A 205 8.37 1.32 6.16
C VAL A 205 7.66 0.00 6.47
N ALA A 206 6.52 0.05 7.18
CA ALA A 206 5.66 -1.12 7.30
C ALA A 206 4.89 -1.31 5.98
N VAL A 207 4.86 -2.52 5.44
CA VAL A 207 4.17 -2.79 4.18
C VAL A 207 3.00 -3.73 4.43
N VAL A 208 1.81 -3.37 3.96
CA VAL A 208 0.64 -4.25 3.96
C VAL A 208 0.24 -4.51 2.52
N VAL A 209 0.16 -5.78 2.13
CA VAL A 209 -0.06 -6.18 0.73
C VAL A 209 -1.34 -6.99 0.62
N ILE A 210 -2.25 -6.62 -0.29
CA ILE A 210 -3.24 -7.57 -0.80
C ILE A 210 -2.64 -8.27 -2.01
N GLU A 211 -2.66 -9.58 -2.03
CA GLU A 211 -2.17 -10.38 -3.16
C GLU A 211 -2.90 -11.71 -3.27
N HIS A 212 -2.96 -12.23 -4.49
CA HIS A 212 -3.48 -13.55 -4.81
C HIS A 212 -2.41 -14.48 -5.41
N HIS A 213 -1.25 -13.94 -5.79
CA HIS A 213 -0.08 -14.72 -6.21
C HIS A 213 0.61 -15.34 -4.99
N MET A 214 0.26 -16.60 -4.67
CA MET A 214 0.75 -17.29 -3.48
C MET A 214 2.28 -17.35 -3.40
N LYS A 215 2.99 -17.48 -4.53
CA LYS A 215 4.45 -17.45 -4.56
C LYS A 215 4.98 -16.12 -3.99
N LEU A 216 4.44 -14.98 -4.46
CA LEU A 216 4.82 -13.67 -3.97
C LEU A 216 4.53 -13.55 -2.49
N VAL A 217 3.31 -13.89 -2.06
CA VAL A 217 2.89 -13.85 -0.65
C VAL A 217 3.83 -14.64 0.26
N MET A 218 4.08 -15.90 -0.09
CA MET A 218 4.92 -16.80 0.73
C MET A 218 6.38 -16.35 0.79
N GLU A 219 6.88 -15.65 -0.23
CA GLU A 219 8.27 -15.20 -0.25
C GLU A 219 8.49 -13.89 0.51
N ILE A 220 7.51 -12.97 0.54
CA ILE A 220 7.76 -11.65 1.13
C ILE A 220 7.22 -11.49 2.53
N SER A 221 6.20 -12.26 2.94
CA SER A 221 5.43 -11.96 4.15
C SER A 221 6.14 -12.42 5.42
N ASP A 222 6.16 -11.55 6.42
CA ASP A 222 6.47 -11.93 7.80
C ASP A 222 5.23 -12.52 8.48
N ARG A 223 4.04 -11.99 8.15
CA ARG A 223 2.72 -12.46 8.62
C ARG A 223 1.70 -12.43 7.50
N ILE A 224 0.74 -13.33 7.57
CA ILE A 224 -0.37 -13.40 6.63
C ILE A 224 -1.67 -13.40 7.42
N LEU A 225 -2.59 -12.52 7.04
CA LEU A 225 -3.99 -12.52 7.45
C LEU A 225 -4.83 -13.10 6.33
N VAL A 226 -5.63 -14.12 6.62
CA VAL A 226 -6.54 -14.74 5.65
C VAL A 226 -7.96 -14.32 5.95
N LEU A 227 -8.62 -13.74 4.96
CA LEU A 227 -10.04 -13.38 5.04
C LEU A 227 -10.87 -14.33 4.19
N ASP A 228 -12.04 -14.70 4.70
CA ASP A 228 -13.09 -15.34 3.94
C ASP A 228 -14.45 -14.79 4.37
N HIS A 229 -15.36 -14.52 3.41
CA HIS A 229 -16.68 -13.94 3.66
C HIS A 229 -16.71 -12.74 4.62
N GLY A 230 -15.65 -11.91 4.59
CA GLY A 230 -15.51 -10.71 5.43
C GLY A 230 -14.94 -10.96 6.82
N GLU A 231 -14.64 -12.19 7.19
CA GLU A 231 -14.12 -12.59 8.51
C GLU A 231 -12.67 -13.09 8.43
N PRO A 232 -11.87 -12.89 9.49
CA PRO A 232 -10.54 -13.49 9.59
C PRO A 232 -10.66 -14.98 9.91
N ILE A 233 -10.14 -15.85 9.03
CA ILE A 233 -10.16 -17.30 9.24
C ILE A 233 -8.82 -17.85 9.74
N ALA A 234 -7.71 -17.18 9.43
CA ALA A 234 -6.39 -17.54 9.91
C ALA A 234 -5.47 -16.32 9.95
N GLU A 235 -4.51 -16.32 10.88
CA GLU A 235 -3.43 -15.33 10.93
C GLU A 235 -2.17 -16.01 11.48
N GLY A 236 -1.01 -15.82 10.83
CA GLY A 236 0.24 -16.43 11.28
C GLY A 236 1.38 -16.25 10.30
N ALA A 237 2.48 -16.94 10.55
CA ALA A 237 3.60 -17.03 9.62
C ALA A 237 3.20 -17.78 8.34
N PRO A 238 3.90 -17.55 7.20
CA PRO A 238 3.58 -18.23 5.94
C PRO A 238 3.51 -19.76 6.06
N SER A 239 4.39 -20.37 6.85
CA SER A 239 4.39 -21.83 7.09
C SER A 239 3.18 -22.33 7.86
N GLU A 240 2.64 -21.54 8.76
CA GLU A 240 1.43 -21.86 9.54
C GLU A 240 0.18 -21.75 8.67
N VAL A 241 0.03 -20.63 7.96
CA VAL A 241 -1.12 -20.35 7.10
C VAL A 241 -1.20 -21.36 5.94
N ARG A 242 -0.08 -21.77 5.36
CA ARG A 242 -0.03 -22.73 4.26
C ARG A 242 -0.66 -24.08 4.61
N ASN A 243 -0.58 -24.49 5.88
CA ASN A 243 -1.02 -25.80 6.36
C ASN A 243 -2.34 -25.73 7.16
N ASP A 244 -2.96 -24.56 7.27
CA ASP A 244 -4.24 -24.41 8.00
C ASP A 244 -5.39 -25.01 7.17
N PRO A 245 -6.12 -26.01 7.71
CA PRO A 245 -7.22 -26.67 7.00
C PRO A 245 -8.32 -25.69 6.56
N ARG A 246 -8.60 -24.65 7.34
CA ARG A 246 -9.62 -23.63 7.01
C ARG A 246 -9.20 -22.82 5.79
N VAL A 247 -7.90 -22.53 5.64
CA VAL A 247 -7.35 -21.84 4.49
C VAL A 247 -7.44 -22.72 3.25
N LEU A 248 -7.08 -24.00 3.36
CA LEU A 248 -7.19 -24.95 2.25
C LEU A 248 -8.66 -25.09 1.81
N GLU A 249 -9.60 -25.22 2.72
CA GLU A 249 -11.03 -25.31 2.43
C GLU A 249 -11.56 -24.04 1.70
N ALA A 250 -11.15 -22.84 2.16
CA ALA A 250 -11.55 -21.57 1.57
C ALA A 250 -11.09 -21.40 0.11
N TYR A 251 -9.93 -21.98 -0.26
CA TYR A 251 -9.39 -21.88 -1.62
C TYR A 251 -9.79 -23.03 -2.53
N LEU A 252 -9.98 -24.25 -2.01
CA LEU A 252 -10.32 -25.44 -2.79
C LEU A 252 -11.81 -25.74 -2.86
N GLY A 253 -12.62 -25.12 -1.99
CA GLY A 253 -14.03 -25.42 -1.79
C GLY A 253 -14.23 -26.67 -0.91
N LYS A 254 -15.44 -26.81 -0.37
CA LYS A 254 -15.79 -27.91 0.57
C LYS A 254 -15.73 -29.31 -0.01
N ASP A 255 -15.63 -29.44 -1.34
CA ASP A 255 -15.67 -30.75 -2.04
C ASP A 255 -14.26 -31.32 -2.33
N ALA A 256 -13.18 -30.69 -1.86
CA ALA A 256 -11.80 -31.10 -2.14
C ALA A 256 -11.01 -31.54 -0.88
N ALA A 257 -11.68 -31.72 0.25
CA ALA A 257 -11.11 -32.18 1.53
C ALA A 257 -11.54 -33.62 1.84
#